data_60df78916ab1dc7aadaded50e3719c0d
#
_entry.id   60df78916ab1dc7aadaded50e3719c0d
#
_cell.length_a   1.000
_cell.length_b   1.000
_cell.length_c   1.000
_cell.angle_alpha   90.00
_cell.angle_beta   90.00
_cell.angle_gamma   90.00
#
_symmetry.space_group_name_H-M   'P 1'
#
loop_
_entity.id
_entity.type
_entity.pdbx_description
1 polymer ?
#
loop_
_entity_poly.entity_id
_entity_poly.type
_entity_poly.pdbx_seq_one_letter_code
_entity_poly.pdbx_strand_id
1 'polypeptide(L)'
;VFIVMQRQNGQVLAKSFYRFLGTLTGSAVMVALIALFAQDTELFLVSLAIWVGICSAGAARNRNFRAYGFVLAGYTAAMVGLPALAHPDGAFMAAMWRVLEISLGILCSTLVSVAILPQTASAAMRNALYLRFGVFAGFVAHGLRVGNESGAFEAGNVRFIAEAIGLEGLRSVTVFEDPHMRRRNGRLNRLNSEFMAITTRFNALHQLLERLRSREAVQVISAIEPGLMALADLLEAFSGRPLTDADAARLAERLAAFKEGLPERVRSLRAALVETQPADADLLDFHTAYELLYRFVDDMHGYAQTHASLADHNHVREQWDEPFTSQTNWMAALAAGVRASFVLLVLGSYWVATAWPSGSIMTLVAAATIGLSASSANPKRMAFQMACGTFLGAILGFIEMFFVYPFIDGFPLLCLVLAPVLVLGSFLSSRPQLAGYGLGLLIFFSTGSVPDNLTIYN
;
A
#
# COMPACT_ATOMS: atom_id res chain seq x y z
N VAL A 1 -2.87 20.21 0.50
CA VAL A 1 -2.40 19.91 1.85
C VAL A 1 -2.99 18.59 2.34
N PHE A 2 -4.31 18.43 2.48
CA PHE A 2 -4.98 17.25 3.05
C PHE A 2 -4.60 15.91 2.41
N ILE A 3 -4.44 15.87 1.08
CA ILE A 3 -4.11 14.63 0.36
C ILE A 3 -2.68 14.16 0.68
N VAL A 4 -1.78 15.05 1.06
CA VAL A 4 -0.38 14.72 1.38
C VAL A 4 -0.21 14.27 2.82
N MET A 5 -1.03 14.77 3.74
CA MET A 5 -0.96 14.43 5.15
C MET A 5 -1.09 12.93 5.37
N GLN A 6 -0.15 12.36 6.11
CA GLN A 6 -0.06 10.95 6.49
C GLN A 6 0.33 10.84 7.96
N ARG A 7 0.12 9.67 8.57
CA ARG A 7 0.44 9.44 9.98
C ARG A 7 1.93 9.50 10.30
N GLN A 8 2.79 9.30 9.31
CA GLN A 8 4.24 9.19 9.49
C GLN A 8 4.97 10.19 8.58
N ASN A 9 5.98 10.85 9.11
CA ASN A 9 6.75 11.88 8.40
C ASN A 9 7.38 11.37 7.10
N GLY A 10 7.95 10.17 7.12
CA GLY A 10 8.53 9.58 5.91
C GLY A 10 7.52 9.32 4.81
N GLN A 11 6.26 8.99 5.16
CA GLN A 11 5.18 8.86 4.18
C GLN A 11 4.81 10.22 3.57
N VAL A 12 4.82 11.28 4.37
CA VAL A 12 4.60 12.65 3.88
C VAL A 12 5.69 13.04 2.91
N LEU A 13 6.97 12.80 3.26
CA LEU A 13 8.12 13.11 2.40
C LEU A 13 8.10 12.33 1.09
N ALA A 14 7.90 11.01 1.15
CA ALA A 14 7.83 10.18 -0.04
C ALA A 14 6.68 10.59 -0.97
N LYS A 15 5.50 10.80 -0.41
CA LYS A 15 4.32 11.24 -1.16
C LYS A 15 4.50 12.62 -1.76
N SER A 16 5.14 13.54 -1.02
CA SER A 16 5.50 14.88 -1.47
C SER A 16 6.48 14.85 -2.65
N PHE A 17 7.51 14.02 -2.57
CA PHE A 17 8.48 13.85 -3.65
C PHE A 17 7.81 13.37 -4.95
N TYR A 18 7.00 12.30 -4.89
CA TYR A 18 6.30 11.80 -6.06
C TYR A 18 5.21 12.77 -6.55
N ARG A 19 4.62 13.56 -5.65
CA ARG A 19 3.69 14.62 -6.00
C ARG A 19 4.38 15.72 -6.80
N PHE A 20 5.50 16.22 -6.33
CA PHE A 20 6.28 17.23 -7.02
C PHE A 20 6.72 16.75 -8.40
N LEU A 21 7.31 15.54 -8.47
CA LEU A 21 7.78 14.95 -9.73
C LEU A 21 6.63 14.73 -10.73
N GLY A 22 5.49 14.20 -10.27
CA GLY A 22 4.30 14.00 -11.10
C GLY A 22 3.72 15.31 -11.63
N THR A 23 3.66 16.35 -10.78
CA THR A 23 3.20 17.68 -11.20
C THR A 23 4.15 18.30 -12.23
N LEU A 24 5.45 18.23 -11.99
CA LEU A 24 6.46 18.76 -12.91
C LEU A 24 6.40 18.08 -14.28
N THR A 25 6.35 16.73 -14.31
CA THR A 25 6.25 15.99 -15.57
C THR A 25 4.94 16.25 -16.28
N GLY A 26 3.81 16.27 -15.58
CA GLY A 26 2.50 16.57 -16.16
C GLY A 26 2.43 17.97 -16.75
N SER A 27 2.95 18.97 -16.05
CA SER A 27 3.04 20.35 -16.53
C SER A 27 3.95 20.49 -17.75
N ALA A 28 5.13 19.86 -17.73
CA ALA A 28 6.07 19.91 -18.85
C ALA A 28 5.49 19.25 -20.12
N VAL A 29 4.89 18.08 -20.00
CA VAL A 29 4.24 17.40 -21.12
C VAL A 29 3.09 18.24 -21.66
N MET A 30 2.30 18.86 -20.79
CA MET A 30 1.18 19.70 -21.22
C MET A 30 1.63 20.93 -21.99
N VAL A 31 2.64 21.64 -21.51
CA VAL A 31 3.23 22.78 -22.27
C VAL A 31 3.70 22.33 -23.65
N ALA A 32 4.34 21.16 -23.74
CA ALA A 32 4.76 20.58 -25.01
C ALA A 32 3.57 20.25 -25.92
N LEU A 33 2.50 19.62 -25.40
CA LEU A 33 1.30 19.30 -26.17
C LEU A 33 0.57 20.54 -26.69
N ILE A 34 0.47 21.59 -25.88
CA ILE A 34 -0.12 22.87 -26.31
C ILE A 34 0.76 23.51 -27.38
N ALA A 35 2.09 23.51 -27.22
CA ALA A 35 2.99 24.08 -28.25
C ALA A 35 2.88 23.34 -29.57
N LEU A 36 2.58 22.03 -29.58
CA LEU A 36 2.46 21.23 -30.80
C LEU A 36 1.05 21.28 -31.43
N PHE A 37 -0.01 21.32 -30.61
CA PHE A 37 -1.38 21.07 -31.06
C PHE A 37 -2.39 22.15 -30.63
N ALA A 38 -1.93 23.38 -30.30
CA ALA A 38 -2.83 24.44 -29.85
C ALA A 38 -3.94 24.79 -30.86
N GLN A 39 -3.67 24.59 -32.15
CA GLN A 39 -4.61 24.94 -33.24
C GLN A 39 -5.58 23.78 -33.58
N ASP A 40 -5.24 22.51 -33.16
CA ASP A 40 -5.98 21.32 -33.49
C ASP A 40 -6.54 20.68 -32.21
N THR A 41 -7.74 21.09 -31.81
CA THR A 41 -8.41 20.59 -30.60
C THR A 41 -8.55 19.07 -30.58
N GLU A 42 -8.82 18.43 -31.74
CA GLU A 42 -8.96 16.98 -31.84
C GLU A 42 -7.65 16.26 -31.57
N LEU A 43 -6.56 16.68 -32.21
CA LEU A 43 -5.22 16.13 -31.99
C LEU A 43 -4.74 16.35 -30.56
N PHE A 44 -5.04 17.52 -30.00
CA PHE A 44 -4.75 17.81 -28.60
C PHE A 44 -5.48 16.82 -27.65
N LEU A 45 -6.79 16.60 -27.85
CA LEU A 45 -7.58 15.68 -27.02
C LEU A 45 -7.12 14.23 -27.16
N VAL A 46 -6.79 13.79 -28.36
CA VAL A 46 -6.22 12.45 -28.59
C VAL A 46 -4.88 12.30 -27.86
N SER A 47 -4.00 13.28 -27.97
CA SER A 47 -2.68 13.25 -27.33
C SER A 47 -2.79 13.29 -25.81
N LEU A 48 -3.70 14.09 -25.27
CA LEU A 48 -4.02 14.14 -23.83
C LEU A 48 -4.57 12.79 -23.35
N ALA A 49 -5.50 12.17 -24.09
CA ALA A 49 -6.08 10.89 -23.75
C ALA A 49 -5.02 9.77 -23.72
N ILE A 50 -4.09 9.76 -24.70
CA ILE A 50 -2.96 8.83 -24.74
C ILE A 50 -2.06 9.04 -23.51
N TRP A 51 -1.71 10.30 -23.18
CA TRP A 51 -0.89 10.62 -22.03
C TRP A 51 -1.51 10.14 -20.71
N VAL A 52 -2.80 10.46 -20.49
CA VAL A 52 -3.53 10.02 -19.29
C VAL A 52 -3.66 8.50 -19.26
N GLY A 53 -3.79 7.85 -20.41
CA GLY A 53 -3.77 6.39 -20.54
C GLY A 53 -2.44 5.78 -20.08
N ILE A 54 -1.31 6.32 -20.55
CA ILE A 54 0.03 5.91 -20.11
C ILE A 54 0.19 6.10 -18.60
N CYS A 55 -0.24 7.25 -18.08
CA CYS A 55 -0.22 7.54 -16.66
C CYS A 55 -1.10 6.57 -15.85
N SER A 56 -2.29 6.23 -16.34
CA SER A 56 -3.20 5.29 -15.69
C SER A 56 -2.65 3.85 -15.69
N ALA A 57 -2.02 3.42 -16.79
CA ALA A 57 -1.32 2.15 -16.86
C ALA A 57 -0.14 2.11 -15.88
N GLY A 58 0.65 3.19 -15.80
CA GLY A 58 1.73 3.35 -14.84
C GLY A 58 1.23 3.30 -13.39
N ALA A 59 0.12 3.98 -13.08
CA ALA A 59 -0.51 3.94 -11.77
C ALA A 59 -1.02 2.54 -11.38
N ALA A 60 -1.65 1.83 -12.32
CA ALA A 60 -2.14 0.47 -12.09
C ALA A 60 -1.02 -0.57 -11.92
N ARG A 61 0.12 -0.37 -12.62
CA ARG A 61 1.28 -1.27 -12.52
C ARG A 61 2.08 -1.09 -11.22
N ASN A 62 2.19 0.14 -10.76
CA ASN A 62 2.96 0.46 -9.57
C ASN A 62 2.05 0.44 -8.33
N ARG A 63 2.61 -0.01 -7.22
CA ARG A 63 2.01 0.15 -5.90
C ARG A 63 2.78 1.24 -5.14
N ASN A 64 2.33 1.66 -3.99
CA ASN A 64 2.96 2.70 -3.20
C ASN A 64 2.87 4.12 -3.84
N PHE A 65 3.69 5.04 -3.37
CA PHE A 65 3.66 6.44 -3.79
C PHE A 65 4.11 6.68 -5.24
N ARG A 66 4.76 5.70 -5.90
CA ARG A 66 5.04 5.77 -7.34
C ARG A 66 3.77 5.83 -8.17
N ALA A 67 2.76 5.00 -7.82
CA ALA A 67 1.45 5.06 -8.46
C ALA A 67 0.83 6.46 -8.38
N TYR A 68 0.97 7.11 -7.23
CA TYR A 68 0.47 8.47 -7.02
C TYR A 68 1.17 9.50 -7.90
N GLY A 69 2.48 9.36 -8.16
CA GLY A 69 3.21 10.21 -9.10
C GLY A 69 2.65 10.14 -10.53
N PHE A 70 2.35 8.93 -11.01
CA PHE A 70 1.70 8.73 -12.31
C PHE A 70 0.30 9.34 -12.37
N VAL A 71 -0.52 9.13 -11.33
CA VAL A 71 -1.86 9.74 -11.24
C VAL A 71 -1.76 11.26 -11.39
N LEU A 72 -0.81 11.88 -10.67
CA LEU A 72 -0.60 13.32 -10.70
C LEU A 72 -0.13 13.83 -12.06
N ALA A 73 0.79 13.12 -12.71
CA ALA A 73 1.26 13.48 -14.04
C ALA A 73 0.11 13.48 -15.06
N GLY A 74 -0.82 12.52 -14.95
CA GLY A 74 -2.00 12.43 -15.81
C GLY A 74 -2.97 13.59 -15.61
N TYR A 75 -3.48 13.75 -14.37
CA TYR A 75 -4.53 14.75 -14.16
C TYR A 75 -3.98 16.19 -14.12
N THR A 76 -2.73 16.42 -13.74
CA THR A 76 -2.12 17.77 -13.82
C THR A 76 -2.02 18.23 -15.26
N ALA A 77 -1.68 17.32 -16.18
CA ALA A 77 -1.69 17.64 -17.60
C ALA A 77 -3.08 18.09 -18.06
N ALA A 78 -4.14 17.36 -17.69
CA ALA A 78 -5.51 17.76 -17.99
C ALA A 78 -5.90 19.09 -17.33
N MET A 79 -5.48 19.31 -16.08
CA MET A 79 -5.82 20.50 -15.31
C MET A 79 -5.18 21.80 -15.87
N VAL A 80 -3.97 21.70 -16.39
CA VAL A 80 -3.28 22.83 -17.02
C VAL A 80 -3.76 23.03 -18.45
N GLY A 81 -3.95 21.93 -19.20
CA GLY A 81 -4.18 21.97 -20.62
C GLY A 81 -5.59 22.32 -21.05
N LEU A 82 -6.60 21.76 -20.38
CA LEU A 82 -7.99 21.97 -20.78
C LEU A 82 -8.42 23.46 -20.68
N PRO A 83 -8.10 24.20 -19.61
CA PRO A 83 -8.35 25.63 -19.57
C PRO A 83 -7.47 26.43 -20.56
N ALA A 84 -6.24 26.01 -20.78
CA ALA A 84 -5.32 26.69 -21.67
C ALA A 84 -5.67 26.59 -23.17
N LEU A 85 -6.57 25.67 -23.56
CA LEU A 85 -7.09 25.63 -24.94
C LEU A 85 -7.79 26.94 -25.35
N ALA A 86 -8.45 27.60 -24.39
CA ALA A 86 -9.08 28.89 -24.66
C ALA A 86 -8.05 30.04 -24.79
N HIS A 87 -6.92 29.95 -24.11
CA HIS A 87 -5.86 30.97 -24.06
C HIS A 87 -4.47 30.32 -24.05
N PRO A 88 -3.98 29.81 -25.21
CA PRO A 88 -2.71 29.07 -25.29
C PRO A 88 -1.50 29.85 -24.80
N ASP A 89 -1.51 31.16 -24.97
CA ASP A 89 -0.41 32.08 -24.56
C ASP A 89 -0.15 32.03 -23.05
N GLY A 90 -1.18 31.74 -22.25
CA GLY A 90 -1.10 31.65 -20.80
C GLY A 90 -0.66 30.26 -20.27
N ALA A 91 -0.53 29.26 -21.12
CA ALA A 91 -0.31 27.87 -20.73
C ALA A 91 0.98 27.68 -19.91
N PHE A 92 2.08 28.27 -20.33
CA PHE A 92 3.36 28.18 -19.61
C PHE A 92 3.26 28.82 -18.21
N MET A 93 2.63 29.98 -18.11
CA MET A 93 2.44 30.66 -16.83
C MET A 93 1.51 29.85 -15.90
N ALA A 94 0.43 29.30 -16.43
CA ALA A 94 -0.46 28.40 -15.67
C ALA A 94 0.28 27.16 -15.17
N ALA A 95 1.14 26.54 -15.98
CA ALA A 95 1.98 25.43 -15.59
C ALA A 95 2.95 25.81 -14.46
N MET A 96 3.62 26.97 -14.57
CA MET A 96 4.51 27.50 -13.53
C MET A 96 3.76 27.76 -12.21
N TRP A 97 2.63 28.45 -12.25
CA TRP A 97 1.82 28.69 -11.06
C TRP A 97 1.41 27.37 -10.40
N ARG A 98 1.03 26.37 -11.19
CA ARG A 98 0.66 25.05 -10.67
C ARG A 98 1.79 24.36 -9.93
N VAL A 99 3.01 24.42 -10.46
CA VAL A 99 4.19 23.84 -9.79
C VAL A 99 4.49 24.60 -8.49
N LEU A 100 4.39 25.92 -8.49
CA LEU A 100 4.64 26.75 -7.29
C LEU A 100 3.59 26.53 -6.20
N GLU A 101 2.31 26.50 -6.53
CA GLU A 101 1.21 26.22 -5.60
C GLU A 101 1.36 24.85 -4.92
N ILE A 102 1.67 23.82 -5.72
CA ILE A 102 1.90 22.48 -5.20
C ILE A 102 3.14 22.44 -4.32
N SER A 103 4.22 23.11 -4.69
CA SER A 103 5.46 23.21 -3.90
C SER A 103 5.21 23.90 -2.57
N LEU A 104 4.47 25.00 -2.57
CA LEU A 104 4.07 25.70 -1.33
C LEU A 104 3.20 24.79 -0.44
N GLY A 105 2.21 24.12 -1.02
CA GLY A 105 1.37 23.18 -0.28
C GLY A 105 2.14 21.99 0.32
N ILE A 106 3.18 21.52 -0.37
CA ILE A 106 4.12 20.51 0.12
C ILE A 106 4.93 21.04 1.30
N LEU A 107 5.50 22.25 1.17
CA LEU A 107 6.27 22.89 2.24
C LEU A 107 5.43 23.05 3.51
N CYS A 108 4.24 23.63 3.38
CA CYS A 108 3.32 23.80 4.51
C CYS A 108 2.94 22.47 5.17
N SER A 109 2.58 21.46 4.38
CA SER A 109 2.20 20.13 4.95
C SER A 109 3.38 19.43 5.60
N THR A 110 4.57 19.54 5.06
CA THR A 110 5.80 18.96 5.66
C THR A 110 6.13 19.66 6.97
N LEU A 111 6.07 20.99 6.99
CA LEU A 111 6.36 21.78 8.20
C LEU A 111 5.39 21.46 9.33
N VAL A 112 4.10 21.38 9.04
CA VAL A 112 3.06 20.99 10.02
C VAL A 112 3.27 19.56 10.51
N SER A 113 3.59 18.62 9.61
CA SER A 113 3.82 17.22 9.98
C SER A 113 5.02 17.07 10.93
N VAL A 114 6.12 17.76 10.66
CA VAL A 114 7.32 17.72 11.49
C VAL A 114 7.09 18.41 12.86
N ALA A 115 6.35 19.53 12.87
CA ALA A 115 6.18 20.33 14.07
C ALA A 115 5.14 19.76 15.06
N ILE A 116 4.05 19.15 14.55
CA ILE A 116 2.89 18.78 15.40
C ILE A 116 2.90 17.28 15.75
N LEU A 117 3.28 16.40 14.84
CA LEU A 117 3.19 14.93 15.01
C LEU A 117 4.46 14.23 14.50
N PRO A 118 5.57 14.29 15.25
CA PRO A 118 6.83 13.70 14.83
C PRO A 118 6.82 12.16 14.99
N GLN A 119 5.91 11.45 14.29
CA GLN A 119 5.95 9.99 14.22
C GLN A 119 6.85 9.55 13.08
N THR A 120 7.95 8.87 13.43
CA THR A 120 8.88 8.36 12.43
C THR A 120 8.40 7.03 11.86
N ALA A 121 8.47 6.86 10.54
CA ALA A 121 8.18 5.59 9.87
C ALA A 121 9.14 4.49 10.34
N SER A 122 10.37 4.85 10.69
CA SER A 122 11.39 3.94 11.24
C SER A 122 10.98 3.34 12.58
N ALA A 123 10.39 4.12 13.49
CA ALA A 123 9.90 3.62 14.77
C ALA A 123 8.69 2.71 14.58
N ALA A 124 7.74 3.10 13.71
CA ALA A 124 6.58 2.29 13.40
C ALA A 124 6.96 0.95 12.76
N MET A 125 7.92 0.97 11.84
CA MET A 125 8.45 -0.24 11.20
C MET A 125 9.10 -1.18 12.21
N ARG A 126 9.95 -0.65 13.10
CA ARG A 126 10.63 -1.42 14.14
C ARG A 126 9.61 -2.09 15.07
N ASN A 127 8.64 -1.33 15.54
CA ASN A 127 7.58 -1.87 16.41
C ASN A 127 6.77 -2.97 15.70
N ALA A 128 6.38 -2.75 14.44
CA ALA A 128 5.66 -3.74 13.67
C ALA A 128 6.49 -5.02 13.46
N LEU A 129 7.79 -4.88 13.19
CA LEU A 129 8.71 -5.99 13.01
C LEU A 129 8.85 -6.82 14.29
N TYR A 130 9.06 -6.17 15.43
CA TYR A 130 9.26 -6.85 16.72
C TYR A 130 8.00 -7.57 17.20
N LEU A 131 6.82 -6.98 17.01
CA LEU A 131 5.55 -7.56 17.43
C LEU A 131 5.10 -8.72 16.53
N ARG A 132 5.37 -8.63 15.23
CA ARG A 132 4.91 -9.59 14.23
C ARG A 132 5.30 -11.03 14.56
N PHE A 133 6.57 -11.24 14.90
CA PHE A 133 7.06 -12.59 15.16
C PHE A 133 6.46 -13.20 16.42
N GLY A 134 6.29 -12.43 17.50
CA GLY A 134 5.69 -12.93 18.73
C GLY A 134 4.24 -13.40 18.53
N VAL A 135 3.46 -12.66 17.73
CA VAL A 135 2.09 -13.05 17.37
C VAL A 135 2.10 -14.29 16.48
N PHE A 136 3.03 -14.37 15.53
CA PHE A 136 3.19 -15.54 14.65
C PHE A 136 3.64 -16.78 15.43
N ALA A 137 4.58 -16.64 16.35
CA ALA A 137 5.04 -17.74 17.20
C ALA A 137 3.90 -18.37 18.03
N GLY A 138 3.04 -17.52 18.62
CA GLY A 138 1.85 -17.98 19.32
C GLY A 138 0.84 -18.68 18.41
N PHE A 139 0.63 -18.15 17.22
CA PHE A 139 -0.25 -18.76 16.22
C PHE A 139 0.25 -20.14 15.79
N VAL A 140 1.55 -20.28 15.54
CA VAL A 140 2.19 -21.55 15.19
C VAL A 140 2.12 -22.53 16.36
N ALA A 141 2.51 -22.12 17.56
CA ALA A 141 2.50 -22.99 18.76
C ALA A 141 1.09 -23.54 19.03
N HIS A 142 0.07 -22.69 18.91
CA HIS A 142 -1.33 -23.11 19.05
C HIS A 142 -1.74 -24.12 17.96
N GLY A 143 -1.43 -23.79 16.70
CA GLY A 143 -1.79 -24.64 15.54
C GLY A 143 -1.11 -26.02 15.56
N LEU A 144 0.11 -26.12 16.11
CA LEU A 144 0.81 -27.39 16.27
C LEU A 144 0.22 -28.26 17.38
N ARG A 145 -0.29 -27.66 18.49
CA ARG A 145 -0.85 -28.39 19.62
C ARG A 145 -2.29 -28.88 19.41
N VAL A 146 -3.16 -27.94 19.07
CA VAL A 146 -4.61 -28.20 19.09
C VAL A 146 -5.17 -28.43 17.68
N GLY A 147 -4.47 -27.93 16.66
CA GLY A 147 -5.05 -27.66 15.36
C GLY A 147 -5.87 -26.39 15.42
N ASN A 148 -5.92 -25.66 14.33
CA ASN A 148 -6.79 -24.51 14.22
C ASN A 148 -8.05 -24.92 13.46
N GLU A 149 -9.21 -24.46 13.90
CA GLU A 149 -10.40 -24.50 13.03
C GLU A 149 -10.05 -23.85 11.68
N SER A 150 -10.43 -24.50 10.57
CA SER A 150 -10.03 -24.07 9.23
C SER A 150 -10.24 -22.57 8.98
N GLY A 151 -11.34 -22.00 9.46
CA GLY A 151 -11.64 -20.57 9.31
C GLY A 151 -10.71 -19.65 10.12
N ALA A 152 -10.30 -20.05 11.32
CA ALA A 152 -9.38 -19.28 12.16
C ALA A 152 -7.95 -19.31 11.60
N PHE A 153 -7.55 -20.45 11.04
CA PHE A 153 -6.26 -20.59 10.37
C PHE A 153 -6.16 -19.74 9.13
N GLU A 154 -7.16 -19.79 8.24
CA GLU A 154 -7.19 -18.96 7.03
C GLU A 154 -7.16 -17.48 7.35
N ALA A 155 -7.94 -17.02 8.34
CA ALA A 155 -7.94 -15.64 8.79
C ALA A 155 -6.56 -15.19 9.31
N GLY A 156 -5.88 -16.04 10.09
CA GLY A 156 -4.52 -15.82 10.57
C GLY A 156 -3.51 -15.71 9.44
N ASN A 157 -3.55 -16.63 8.48
CA ASN A 157 -2.65 -16.64 7.33
C ASN A 157 -2.83 -15.38 6.45
N VAL A 158 -4.07 -15.00 6.13
CA VAL A 158 -4.38 -13.77 5.39
C VAL A 158 -3.87 -12.54 6.14
N ARG A 159 -3.99 -12.50 7.46
CA ARG A 159 -3.47 -11.42 8.29
C ARG A 159 -1.95 -11.30 8.17
N PHE A 160 -1.18 -12.38 8.29
CA PHE A 160 0.28 -12.34 8.19
C PHE A 160 0.77 -11.93 6.81
N ILE A 161 0.08 -12.36 5.74
CA ILE A 161 0.36 -11.90 4.38
C ILE A 161 0.10 -10.40 4.25
N ALA A 162 -1.02 -9.89 4.79
CA ALA A 162 -1.34 -8.48 4.78
C ALA A 162 -0.32 -7.64 5.59
N GLU A 163 0.15 -8.15 6.74
CA GLU A 163 1.19 -7.52 7.54
C GLU A 163 2.54 -7.46 6.80
N ALA A 164 2.92 -8.52 6.07
CA ALA A 164 4.13 -8.54 5.26
C ALA A 164 4.07 -7.51 4.12
N ILE A 165 2.93 -7.38 3.44
CA ILE A 165 2.71 -6.36 2.41
C ILE A 165 2.74 -4.95 3.03
N GLY A 166 2.13 -4.77 4.21
CA GLY A 166 2.14 -3.49 4.94
C GLY A 166 3.55 -3.05 5.35
N LEU A 167 4.38 -4.01 5.79
CA LEU A 167 5.79 -3.76 6.15
C LEU A 167 6.61 -3.32 4.93
N GLU A 168 6.36 -3.88 3.75
CA GLU A 168 7.01 -3.44 2.52
C GLU A 168 6.64 -1.98 2.19
N GLY A 169 5.38 -1.61 2.41
CA GLY A 169 4.93 -0.22 2.30
C GLY A 169 5.71 0.73 3.23
N LEU A 170 5.91 0.34 4.49
CA LEU A 170 6.69 1.10 5.47
C LEU A 170 8.18 1.15 5.09
N ARG A 171 8.77 0.04 4.67
CA ARG A 171 10.16 -0.06 4.23
C ARG A 171 10.47 0.90 3.09
N SER A 172 9.58 0.96 2.08
CA SER A 172 9.77 1.85 0.93
C SER A 172 9.83 3.33 1.30
N VAL A 173 9.30 3.69 2.44
CA VAL A 173 9.20 5.06 2.96
C VAL A 173 10.35 5.42 3.90
N THR A 174 10.80 4.46 4.73
CA THR A 174 11.90 4.68 5.68
C THR A 174 13.21 5.06 5.00
N VAL A 175 13.38 4.67 3.74
CA VAL A 175 14.54 5.06 2.90
C VAL A 175 14.66 6.58 2.73
N PHE A 176 13.54 7.32 2.75
CA PHE A 176 13.51 8.78 2.63
C PHE A 176 13.73 9.51 3.95
N GLU A 177 13.49 8.82 5.08
CA GLU A 177 13.50 9.43 6.41
C GLU A 177 14.83 9.22 7.15
N ASP A 178 15.39 8.00 7.10
CA ASP A 178 16.52 7.60 7.93
C ASP A 178 17.67 6.98 7.11
N PRO A 179 18.86 7.62 7.07
CA PRO A 179 20.04 7.07 6.41
C PRO A 179 20.50 5.71 6.98
N HIS A 180 20.27 5.45 8.28
CA HIS A 180 20.61 4.18 8.91
C HIS A 180 19.71 3.05 8.43
N MET A 181 18.43 3.32 8.25
CA MET A 181 17.48 2.35 7.69
C MET A 181 17.76 2.08 6.20
N ARG A 182 18.27 3.08 5.48
CA ARG A 182 18.72 2.90 4.09
C ARG A 182 19.83 1.86 3.97
N ARG A 183 20.77 1.85 4.91
CA ARG A 183 21.88 0.86 4.94
C ARG A 183 21.35 -0.55 5.25
N ARG A 184 20.30 -0.67 6.05
CA ARG A 184 19.67 -1.94 6.45
C ARG A 184 18.60 -2.42 5.47
N ASN A 185 18.34 -1.68 4.39
CA ASN A 185 17.23 -1.94 3.48
C ASN A 185 17.26 -3.35 2.86
N GLY A 186 18.43 -3.86 2.47
CA GLY A 186 18.60 -5.21 1.95
C GLY A 186 18.21 -6.29 2.98
N ARG A 187 18.71 -6.16 4.23
CA ARG A 187 18.36 -7.10 5.32
C ARG A 187 16.89 -7.07 5.68
N LEU A 188 16.26 -5.90 5.66
CA LEU A 188 14.82 -5.75 5.90
C LEU A 188 13.98 -6.40 4.79
N ASN A 189 14.43 -6.29 3.55
CA ASN A 189 13.81 -6.98 2.42
C ASN A 189 13.91 -8.50 2.57
N ARG A 190 15.11 -9.00 2.84
CA ARG A 190 15.37 -10.42 3.12
C ARG A 190 14.49 -10.94 4.26
N LEU A 191 14.46 -10.23 5.38
CA LEU A 191 13.67 -10.60 6.55
C LEU A 191 12.17 -10.70 6.22
N ASN A 192 11.66 -9.83 5.35
CA ASN A 192 10.27 -9.89 4.93
C ASN A 192 10.01 -11.08 3.98
N SER A 193 10.94 -11.39 3.08
CA SER A 193 10.87 -12.56 2.20
C SER A 193 10.96 -13.87 2.99
N GLU A 194 11.87 -13.96 3.96
CA GLU A 194 11.99 -15.10 4.87
C GLU A 194 10.72 -15.30 5.70
N PHE A 195 10.09 -14.23 6.18
CA PHE A 195 8.80 -14.32 6.88
C PHE A 195 7.69 -14.88 5.99
N MET A 196 7.63 -14.48 4.73
CA MET A 196 6.68 -15.04 3.78
C MET A 196 6.95 -16.52 3.50
N ALA A 197 8.22 -16.92 3.39
CA ALA A 197 8.60 -18.32 3.23
C ALA A 197 8.15 -19.17 4.44
N ILE A 198 8.41 -18.69 5.65
CA ILE A 198 7.96 -19.36 6.90
C ILE A 198 6.44 -19.53 6.92
N THR A 199 5.70 -18.47 6.62
CA THR A 199 4.23 -18.49 6.61
C THR A 199 3.69 -19.50 5.59
N THR A 200 4.28 -19.53 4.39
CA THR A 200 3.92 -20.50 3.33
C THR A 200 4.24 -21.92 3.74
N ARG A 201 5.39 -22.14 4.36
CA ARG A 201 5.81 -23.46 4.82
C ARG A 201 4.93 -23.98 5.95
N PHE A 202 4.56 -23.12 6.90
CA PHE A 202 3.64 -23.47 7.96
C PHE A 202 2.26 -23.84 7.42
N ASN A 203 1.77 -23.09 6.42
CA ASN A 203 0.51 -23.44 5.75
C ASN A 203 0.57 -24.83 5.11
N ALA A 204 1.67 -25.20 4.44
CA ALA A 204 1.83 -26.52 3.86
C ALA A 204 1.86 -27.63 4.94
N LEU A 205 2.58 -27.39 6.04
CA LEU A 205 2.60 -28.34 7.19
C LEU A 205 1.20 -28.49 7.81
N HIS A 206 0.50 -27.40 8.03
CA HIS A 206 -0.86 -27.41 8.57
C HIS A 206 -1.83 -28.18 7.68
N GLN A 207 -1.81 -27.96 6.37
CA GLN A 207 -2.65 -28.70 5.42
C GLN A 207 -2.36 -30.21 5.42
N LEU A 208 -1.08 -30.59 5.57
CA LEU A 208 -0.73 -32.00 5.71
C LEU A 208 -1.31 -32.59 7.01
N LEU A 209 -1.16 -31.87 8.13
CA LEU A 209 -1.70 -32.36 9.44
C LEU A 209 -3.22 -32.47 9.41
N GLU A 210 -3.93 -31.51 8.80
CA GLU A 210 -5.38 -31.57 8.63
C GLU A 210 -5.81 -32.78 7.75
N ARG A 211 -5.07 -33.07 6.69
CA ARG A 211 -5.30 -34.23 5.84
C ARG A 211 -5.09 -35.52 6.63
N LEU A 212 -4.05 -35.60 7.45
CA LEU A 212 -3.80 -36.78 8.29
C LEU A 212 -4.90 -36.98 9.35
N ARG A 213 -5.38 -35.91 9.96
CA ARG A 213 -6.49 -35.93 10.93
C ARG A 213 -7.79 -36.37 10.25
N SER A 214 -8.11 -35.86 9.09
CA SER A 214 -9.33 -36.20 8.33
C SER A 214 -9.35 -37.65 7.83
N ARG A 215 -8.17 -38.26 7.66
CA ARG A 215 -7.99 -39.65 7.30
C ARG A 215 -7.89 -40.62 8.52
N GLU A 216 -7.96 -40.03 9.73
CA GLU A 216 -7.79 -40.77 10.99
C GLU A 216 -6.47 -41.57 11.04
N ALA A 217 -5.38 -41.03 10.47
CA ALA A 217 -4.06 -41.66 10.43
C ALA A 217 -3.37 -41.63 11.82
N VAL A 218 -3.98 -42.25 12.83
CA VAL A 218 -3.59 -42.16 14.25
C VAL A 218 -2.13 -42.57 14.48
N GLN A 219 -1.64 -43.60 13.80
CA GLN A 219 -0.25 -44.06 13.94
C GLN A 219 0.77 -43.03 13.45
N VAL A 220 0.49 -42.41 12.32
CA VAL A 220 1.37 -41.34 11.74
C VAL A 220 1.33 -40.10 12.63
N ILE A 221 0.14 -39.68 13.07
CA ILE A 221 -0.03 -38.53 13.94
C ILE A 221 0.73 -38.72 15.25
N SER A 222 0.57 -39.86 15.92
CA SER A 222 1.29 -40.13 17.17
C SER A 222 2.80 -40.19 17.01
N ALA A 223 3.30 -40.62 15.83
CA ALA A 223 4.71 -40.62 15.52
C ALA A 223 5.28 -39.19 15.24
N ILE A 224 4.45 -38.27 14.75
CA ILE A 224 4.88 -36.90 14.44
C ILE A 224 4.73 -35.95 15.64
N GLU A 225 3.73 -36.19 16.48
CA GLU A 225 3.34 -35.36 17.62
C GLU A 225 4.50 -34.94 18.53
N PRO A 226 5.45 -35.83 18.93
CA PRO A 226 6.56 -35.42 19.80
C PRO A 226 7.44 -34.33 19.19
N GLY A 227 7.64 -34.34 17.87
CA GLY A 227 8.39 -33.31 17.14
C GLY A 227 7.62 -32.00 17.10
N LEU A 228 6.31 -32.05 16.86
CA LEU A 228 5.46 -30.86 16.82
C LEU A 228 5.34 -30.19 18.20
N MET A 229 5.15 -30.99 19.26
CA MET A 229 5.07 -30.47 20.64
C MET A 229 6.37 -29.82 21.09
N ALA A 230 7.52 -30.44 20.80
CA ALA A 230 8.82 -29.91 21.15
C ALA A 230 9.08 -28.53 20.45
N LEU A 231 8.65 -28.37 19.19
CA LEU A 231 8.71 -27.10 18.49
C LEU A 231 7.71 -26.09 19.07
N ALA A 232 6.48 -26.50 19.38
CA ALA A 232 5.47 -25.65 20.00
C ALA A 232 5.95 -25.09 21.34
N ASP A 233 6.55 -25.91 22.19
CA ASP A 233 7.11 -25.51 23.49
C ASP A 233 8.28 -24.53 23.33
N LEU A 234 9.13 -24.73 22.31
CA LEU A 234 10.21 -23.81 22.00
C LEU A 234 9.67 -22.43 21.61
N LEU A 235 8.63 -22.38 20.77
CA LEU A 235 8.03 -21.15 20.26
C LEU A 235 7.17 -20.43 21.30
N GLU A 236 6.53 -21.15 22.21
CA GLU A 236 5.73 -20.57 23.30
C GLU A 236 6.54 -19.59 24.14
N ALA A 237 7.83 -19.88 24.33
CA ALA A 237 8.76 -19.00 25.04
C ALA A 237 8.88 -17.60 24.39
N PHE A 238 8.54 -17.44 23.12
CA PHE A 238 8.61 -16.18 22.36
C PHE A 238 7.22 -15.65 21.99
N SER A 239 6.15 -16.35 22.35
CA SER A 239 4.77 -16.00 22.04
C SER A 239 4.34 -14.70 22.75
N GLY A 240 3.57 -13.88 22.05
CA GLY A 240 2.89 -12.70 22.59
C GLY A 240 3.78 -11.53 23.03
N ARG A 241 5.09 -11.63 22.84
CA ARG A 241 6.05 -10.59 23.21
C ARG A 241 6.86 -10.10 22.00
N PRO A 242 7.37 -8.85 22.05
CA PRO A 242 8.25 -8.34 21.01
C PRO A 242 9.53 -9.18 20.89
N LEU A 243 9.91 -9.57 19.68
CA LEU A 243 11.18 -10.22 19.43
C LEU A 243 12.29 -9.16 19.34
N THR A 244 13.05 -8.97 20.41
CA THR A 244 14.22 -8.08 20.38
C THR A 244 15.37 -8.72 19.60
N ASP A 245 16.38 -7.93 19.21
CA ASP A 245 17.55 -8.48 18.50
C ASP A 245 18.30 -9.54 19.32
N ALA A 246 18.36 -9.37 20.66
CA ALA A 246 18.93 -10.36 21.58
C ALA A 246 18.07 -11.62 21.71
N ASP A 247 16.74 -11.47 21.69
CA ASP A 247 15.82 -12.60 21.69
C ASP A 247 15.89 -13.37 20.37
N ALA A 248 16.09 -12.69 19.25
CA ALA A 248 16.28 -13.30 17.95
C ALA A 248 17.56 -14.15 17.89
N ALA A 249 18.66 -13.69 18.50
CA ALA A 249 19.88 -14.49 18.61
C ALA A 249 19.64 -15.76 19.44
N ARG A 250 18.97 -15.64 20.59
CA ARG A 250 18.61 -16.80 21.43
C ARG A 250 17.65 -17.78 20.73
N LEU A 251 16.72 -17.25 19.94
CA LEU A 251 15.84 -18.06 19.12
C LEU A 251 16.62 -18.84 18.06
N ALA A 252 17.57 -18.18 17.38
CA ALA A 252 18.43 -18.81 16.37
C ALA A 252 19.22 -19.97 16.96
N GLU A 253 19.86 -19.78 18.13
CA GLU A 253 20.58 -20.84 18.83
C GLU A 253 19.68 -22.03 19.18
N ARG A 254 18.49 -21.79 19.73
CA ARG A 254 17.54 -22.86 20.09
C ARG A 254 17.02 -23.61 18.86
N LEU A 255 16.73 -22.90 17.77
CA LEU A 255 16.30 -23.53 16.51
C LEU A 255 17.43 -24.33 15.86
N ALA A 256 18.69 -23.87 15.95
CA ALA A 256 19.84 -24.63 15.50
C ALA A 256 19.99 -25.95 16.28
N ALA A 257 19.95 -25.89 17.60
CA ALA A 257 20.00 -27.10 18.44
C ALA A 257 18.83 -28.06 18.18
N PHE A 258 17.62 -27.52 17.98
CA PHE A 258 16.46 -28.34 17.61
C PHE A 258 16.66 -29.05 16.28
N LYS A 259 17.18 -28.32 15.27
CA LYS A 259 17.43 -28.85 13.92
C LYS A 259 18.51 -29.94 13.93
N GLU A 260 19.59 -29.74 14.69
CA GLU A 260 20.66 -30.73 14.84
C GLU A 260 20.17 -32.05 15.46
N GLY A 261 19.29 -31.97 16.44
CA GLY A 261 18.71 -33.14 17.08
C GLY A 261 17.59 -33.86 16.29
N LEU A 262 17.03 -33.22 15.26
CA LEU A 262 15.89 -33.70 14.53
C LEU A 262 16.16 -35.02 13.74
N PRO A 263 17.27 -35.20 13.00
CA PRO A 263 17.53 -36.42 12.22
C PRO A 263 17.61 -37.66 13.05
N GLU A 264 18.11 -37.57 14.26
CA GLU A 264 18.22 -38.73 15.17
C GLU A 264 16.85 -39.11 15.75
N ARG A 265 16.05 -38.13 16.15
CA ARG A 265 14.66 -38.33 16.55
C ARG A 265 13.81 -38.96 15.45
N VAL A 266 13.97 -38.48 14.21
CA VAL A 266 13.24 -39.02 13.04
C VAL A 266 13.60 -40.47 12.81
N ARG A 267 14.90 -40.85 12.95
CA ARG A 267 15.33 -42.23 12.81
C ARG A 267 14.70 -43.18 13.87
N SER A 268 14.69 -42.75 15.13
CA SER A 268 14.09 -43.52 16.22
C SER A 268 12.57 -43.65 16.06
N LEU A 269 11.86 -42.58 15.74
CA LEU A 269 10.42 -42.58 15.54
C LEU A 269 10.00 -43.36 14.29
N ARG A 270 10.79 -43.31 13.23
CA ARG A 270 10.59 -44.16 12.06
C ARG A 270 10.75 -45.61 12.38
N ALA A 271 11.76 -46.01 13.16
CA ALA A 271 11.93 -47.40 13.55
C ALA A 271 10.73 -47.89 14.33
N ALA A 272 10.24 -47.12 15.30
CA ALA A 272 9.03 -47.49 16.08
C ALA A 272 7.77 -47.54 15.17
N LEU A 273 7.62 -46.64 14.19
CA LEU A 273 6.49 -46.66 13.25
C LEU A 273 6.53 -47.94 12.38
N VAL A 274 7.72 -48.32 11.86
CA VAL A 274 7.87 -49.50 11.00
C VAL A 274 7.50 -50.80 11.74
N GLU A 275 7.73 -50.89 13.05
CA GLU A 275 7.30 -52.04 13.88
C GLU A 275 5.77 -52.22 13.87
N THR A 276 5.01 -51.16 13.65
CA THR A 276 3.52 -51.25 13.55
C THR A 276 3.02 -51.69 12.18
N GLN A 277 3.90 -51.97 11.24
CA GLN A 277 3.60 -52.39 9.85
C GLN A 277 2.67 -51.37 9.13
N PRO A 278 3.06 -50.08 9.03
CA PRO A 278 2.24 -49.04 8.41
C PRO A 278 2.09 -49.32 6.92
N ALA A 279 1.04 -48.75 6.28
CA ALA A 279 0.93 -48.74 4.85
C ALA A 279 2.04 -47.84 4.23
N ASP A 280 2.44 -48.13 3.00
CA ASP A 280 3.46 -47.31 2.29
C ASP A 280 3.08 -45.81 2.24
N ALA A 281 1.79 -45.51 2.10
CA ALA A 281 1.27 -44.15 2.13
C ALA A 281 1.51 -43.44 3.49
N ASP A 282 1.40 -44.16 4.58
CA ASP A 282 1.60 -43.63 5.94
C ASP A 282 3.07 -43.34 6.20
N LEU A 283 3.96 -44.18 5.68
CA LEU A 283 5.40 -43.99 5.77
C LEU A 283 5.82 -42.74 4.91
N LEU A 284 5.23 -42.56 3.74
CA LEU A 284 5.45 -41.40 2.89
C LEU A 284 4.95 -40.12 3.59
N ASP A 285 3.76 -40.15 4.18
CA ASP A 285 3.19 -39.01 4.91
C ASP A 285 4.04 -38.64 6.13
N PHE A 286 4.56 -39.64 6.87
CA PHE A 286 5.53 -39.42 7.95
C PHE A 286 6.80 -38.69 7.48
N HIS A 287 7.41 -39.17 6.41
CA HIS A 287 8.60 -38.51 5.84
C HIS A 287 8.31 -37.10 5.35
N THR A 288 7.17 -36.92 4.67
CA THR A 288 6.74 -35.59 4.18
C THR A 288 6.52 -34.62 5.34
N ALA A 289 5.92 -35.06 6.45
CA ALA A 289 5.69 -34.22 7.61
C ALA A 289 7.00 -33.77 8.26
N TYR A 290 7.96 -34.68 8.44
CA TYR A 290 9.25 -34.32 9.01
C TYR A 290 10.12 -33.48 8.07
N GLU A 291 10.04 -33.70 6.76
CA GLU A 291 10.70 -32.84 5.78
C GLU A 291 10.14 -31.41 5.83
N LEU A 292 8.81 -31.25 5.87
CA LEU A 292 8.18 -29.95 6.02
C LEU A 292 8.53 -29.30 7.36
N LEU A 293 8.55 -30.06 8.44
CA LEU A 293 8.94 -29.59 9.77
C LEU A 293 10.39 -29.12 9.77
N TYR A 294 11.31 -29.90 9.21
CA TYR A 294 12.73 -29.56 9.12
C TYR A 294 12.93 -28.25 8.33
N ARG A 295 12.32 -28.15 7.16
CA ARG A 295 12.40 -26.93 6.32
C ARG A 295 11.75 -25.74 6.99
N PHE A 296 10.66 -25.94 7.71
CA PHE A 296 10.02 -24.86 8.46
C PHE A 296 10.93 -24.32 9.57
N VAL A 297 11.59 -25.22 10.31
CA VAL A 297 12.57 -24.84 11.34
C VAL A 297 13.79 -24.16 10.74
N ASP A 298 14.26 -24.63 9.58
CA ASP A 298 15.39 -24.04 8.86
C ASP A 298 15.08 -22.61 8.36
N ASP A 299 13.90 -22.42 7.77
CA ASP A 299 13.42 -21.09 7.36
C ASP A 299 13.30 -20.16 8.58
N MET A 300 12.78 -20.63 9.70
CA MET A 300 12.68 -19.85 10.95
C MET A 300 14.06 -19.52 11.54
N HIS A 301 15.01 -20.44 11.47
CA HIS A 301 16.39 -20.22 11.90
C HIS A 301 17.04 -19.12 11.05
N GLY A 302 16.91 -19.17 9.71
CA GLY A 302 17.37 -18.12 8.82
C GLY A 302 16.76 -16.74 9.16
N TYR A 303 15.46 -16.68 9.36
CA TYR A 303 14.76 -15.47 9.80
C TYR A 303 15.31 -14.92 11.11
N ALA A 304 15.52 -15.78 12.12
CA ALA A 304 16.04 -15.37 13.42
C ALA A 304 17.46 -14.83 13.31
N GLN A 305 18.32 -15.45 12.49
CA GLN A 305 19.67 -14.96 12.20
C GLN A 305 19.65 -13.60 11.50
N THR A 306 18.83 -13.45 10.46
CA THR A 306 18.69 -12.18 9.74
C THR A 306 18.17 -11.09 10.68
N HIS A 307 17.21 -11.41 11.56
CA HIS A 307 16.69 -10.46 12.55
C HIS A 307 17.77 -10.04 13.55
N ALA A 308 18.52 -10.99 14.12
CA ALA A 308 19.61 -10.71 15.04
C ALA A 308 20.70 -9.82 14.40
N SER A 309 20.98 -10.01 13.11
CA SER A 309 21.97 -9.23 12.37
C SER A 309 21.59 -7.75 12.22
N LEU A 310 20.32 -7.37 12.47
CA LEU A 310 19.90 -5.97 12.43
C LEU A 310 20.57 -5.12 13.52
N ALA A 311 21.02 -5.72 14.62
CA ALA A 311 21.78 -5.03 15.66
C ALA A 311 23.18 -4.65 15.21
N ASP A 312 23.78 -5.41 14.30
CA ASP A 312 25.14 -5.18 13.84
C ASP A 312 25.22 -3.99 12.87
N HIS A 313 25.97 -2.95 13.28
CA HIS A 313 26.18 -1.73 12.48
C HIS A 313 27.26 -1.92 11.41
N ASN A 314 28.18 -2.87 11.60
CA ASN A 314 29.32 -3.14 10.73
C ASN A 314 29.06 -4.27 9.72
N HIS A 315 27.86 -4.82 9.72
CA HIS A 315 27.48 -5.87 8.78
C HIS A 315 27.63 -5.40 7.34
N VAL A 316 28.33 -6.18 6.52
CA VAL A 316 28.52 -5.88 5.10
C VAL A 316 27.16 -5.79 4.43
N ARG A 317 26.97 -4.73 3.64
CA ARG A 317 25.71 -4.51 2.89
C ARG A 317 25.42 -5.73 2.02
N GLU A 318 24.36 -6.43 2.33
CA GLU A 318 23.89 -7.55 1.50
C GLU A 318 23.42 -7.03 0.16
N GLN A 319 23.99 -7.55 -0.92
CA GLN A 319 23.46 -7.42 -2.27
C GLN A 319 22.35 -8.44 -2.45
N TRP A 320 21.19 -8.16 -1.87
CA TRP A 320 20.00 -8.98 -2.07
C TRP A 320 19.25 -8.42 -3.28
N ASP A 321 19.42 -9.08 -4.41
CA ASP A 321 18.89 -8.64 -5.71
C ASP A 321 17.49 -9.22 -6.05
N GLU A 322 16.86 -9.96 -5.15
CA GLU A 322 15.47 -10.34 -5.35
C GLU A 322 14.54 -9.19 -4.92
N PRO A 323 14.11 -8.33 -5.84
CA PRO A 323 13.15 -7.31 -5.49
C PRO A 323 11.82 -8.02 -5.18
N PHE A 324 11.29 -7.80 -3.99
CA PHE A 324 9.86 -8.08 -3.74
C PHE A 324 9.05 -7.17 -4.66
N THR A 325 8.83 -7.63 -5.89
CA THR A 325 8.06 -6.89 -6.88
C THR A 325 6.60 -7.30 -6.74
N SER A 326 5.88 -6.60 -5.91
CA SER A 326 4.42 -6.59 -5.92
C SER A 326 3.93 -5.92 -7.21
N GLN A 327 4.28 -6.50 -8.37
CA GLN A 327 3.85 -5.97 -9.66
C GLN A 327 2.48 -6.55 -10.03
N THR A 328 1.60 -5.68 -10.42
CA THR A 328 0.31 -6.07 -11.02
C THR A 328 0.57 -6.69 -12.41
N ASN A 329 -0.28 -7.60 -12.82
CA ASN A 329 -0.22 -8.19 -14.15
C ASN A 329 -0.18 -7.07 -15.22
N TRP A 330 0.77 -7.16 -16.15
CA TRP A 330 0.96 -6.23 -17.26
C TRP A 330 -0.32 -6.02 -18.09
N MET A 331 -1.07 -7.09 -18.34
CA MET A 331 -2.34 -7.01 -19.09
C MET A 331 -3.39 -6.17 -18.35
N ALA A 332 -3.46 -6.28 -17.03
CA ALA A 332 -4.36 -5.47 -16.21
C ALA A 332 -3.98 -3.98 -16.23
N ALA A 333 -2.68 -3.69 -16.23
CA ALA A 333 -2.17 -2.31 -16.33
C ALA A 333 -2.49 -1.71 -17.71
N LEU A 334 -2.25 -2.48 -18.79
CA LEU A 334 -2.59 -2.06 -20.15
C LEU A 334 -4.10 -1.80 -20.30
N ALA A 335 -4.93 -2.71 -19.81
CA ALA A 335 -6.38 -2.55 -19.83
C ALA A 335 -6.85 -1.30 -19.07
N ALA A 336 -6.20 -0.95 -17.96
CA ALA A 336 -6.47 0.28 -17.22
C ALA A 336 -6.13 1.53 -18.07
N GLY A 337 -5.00 1.51 -18.77
CA GLY A 337 -4.57 2.60 -19.66
C GLY A 337 -5.53 2.78 -20.84
N VAL A 338 -5.84 1.70 -21.57
CA VAL A 338 -6.77 1.73 -22.72
C VAL A 338 -8.15 2.24 -22.30
N ARG A 339 -8.67 1.75 -21.16
CA ARG A 339 -9.95 2.23 -20.61
C ARG A 339 -9.92 3.71 -20.29
N ALA A 340 -8.82 4.20 -19.70
CA ALA A 340 -8.66 5.62 -19.38
C ALA A 340 -8.65 6.50 -20.63
N SER A 341 -7.87 6.13 -21.65
CA SER A 341 -7.81 6.82 -22.95
C SER A 341 -9.17 6.81 -23.62
N PHE A 342 -9.85 5.68 -23.65
CA PHE A 342 -11.18 5.55 -24.28
C PHE A 342 -12.22 6.46 -23.64
N VAL A 343 -12.30 6.47 -22.30
CA VAL A 343 -13.26 7.33 -21.59
C VAL A 343 -12.99 8.80 -21.86
N LEU A 344 -11.73 9.24 -21.84
CA LEU A 344 -11.38 10.63 -22.13
C LEU A 344 -11.66 11.03 -23.59
N LEU A 345 -11.42 10.13 -24.54
CA LEU A 345 -11.78 10.36 -25.93
C LEU A 345 -13.28 10.52 -26.12
N VAL A 346 -14.09 9.65 -25.51
CA VAL A 346 -15.55 9.75 -25.59
C VAL A 346 -16.06 11.05 -24.98
N LEU A 347 -15.59 11.41 -23.78
CA LEU A 347 -15.99 12.65 -23.12
C LEU A 347 -15.50 13.90 -23.84
N GLY A 348 -14.25 13.88 -24.33
CA GLY A 348 -13.69 14.97 -25.11
C GLY A 348 -14.41 15.16 -26.44
N SER A 349 -14.71 14.09 -27.16
CA SER A 349 -15.49 14.15 -28.41
C SER A 349 -16.93 14.66 -28.17
N TYR A 350 -17.56 14.21 -27.07
CA TYR A 350 -18.87 14.70 -26.66
C TYR A 350 -18.82 16.22 -26.35
N TRP A 351 -17.81 16.67 -25.62
CA TRP A 351 -17.61 18.07 -25.31
C TRP A 351 -17.46 18.92 -26.59
N VAL A 352 -16.59 18.52 -27.52
CA VAL A 352 -16.37 19.24 -28.79
C VAL A 352 -17.66 19.24 -29.62
N ALA A 353 -18.33 18.10 -29.78
CA ALA A 353 -19.55 17.98 -30.58
C ALA A 353 -20.73 18.80 -30.05
N THR A 354 -20.85 18.95 -28.72
CA THR A 354 -21.94 19.69 -28.09
C THR A 354 -21.62 21.16 -27.79
N ALA A 355 -20.34 21.55 -27.92
CA ALA A 355 -19.85 22.87 -27.50
C ALA A 355 -20.26 23.23 -26.05
N TRP A 356 -20.36 22.23 -25.15
CA TRP A 356 -20.83 22.44 -23.79
C TRP A 356 -19.84 23.29 -22.98
N PRO A 357 -20.25 24.46 -22.40
CA PRO A 357 -19.33 25.36 -21.73
C PRO A 357 -18.55 24.73 -20.56
N SER A 358 -19.15 23.78 -19.83
CA SER A 358 -18.53 23.08 -18.70
C SER A 358 -17.85 21.77 -19.09
N GLY A 359 -17.73 21.45 -20.38
CA GLY A 359 -17.16 20.18 -20.84
C GLY A 359 -15.69 19.99 -20.50
N SER A 360 -14.91 21.09 -20.42
CA SER A 360 -13.51 21.06 -19.96
C SER A 360 -13.42 20.58 -18.52
N ILE A 361 -14.29 21.08 -17.63
CA ILE A 361 -14.35 20.68 -16.21
C ILE A 361 -14.77 19.22 -16.09
N MET A 362 -15.76 18.78 -16.86
CA MET A 362 -16.17 17.37 -16.90
C MET A 362 -15.00 16.45 -17.26
N THR A 363 -14.28 16.77 -18.31
CA THR A 363 -13.12 15.99 -18.79
C THR A 363 -11.99 15.98 -17.76
N LEU A 364 -11.74 17.10 -17.10
CA LEU A 364 -10.78 17.23 -16.01
C LEU A 364 -11.13 16.32 -14.82
N VAL A 365 -12.38 16.39 -14.34
CA VAL A 365 -12.86 15.59 -13.21
C VAL A 365 -12.81 14.09 -13.56
N ALA A 366 -13.13 13.73 -14.80
CA ALA A 366 -13.00 12.37 -15.30
C ALA A 366 -11.54 11.89 -15.26
N ALA A 367 -10.58 12.69 -15.74
CA ALA A 367 -9.16 12.37 -15.70
C ALA A 367 -8.66 12.15 -14.26
N ALA A 368 -9.05 13.00 -13.32
CA ALA A 368 -8.71 12.88 -11.91
C ALA A 368 -9.32 11.61 -11.28
N THR A 369 -10.59 11.34 -11.53
CA THR A 369 -11.29 10.17 -11.00
C THR A 369 -10.72 8.86 -11.54
N ILE A 370 -10.44 8.80 -12.84
CA ILE A 370 -9.80 7.65 -13.50
C ILE A 370 -8.43 7.39 -12.88
N GLY A 371 -7.59 8.42 -12.75
CA GLY A 371 -6.26 8.30 -12.18
C GLY A 371 -6.28 7.80 -10.72
N LEU A 372 -7.08 8.41 -9.87
CA LEU A 372 -7.19 8.04 -8.46
C LEU A 372 -7.80 6.64 -8.27
N SER A 373 -8.79 6.27 -9.08
CA SER A 373 -9.40 4.94 -9.01
C SER A 373 -8.49 3.83 -9.54
N ALA A 374 -7.64 4.11 -10.53
CA ALA A 374 -6.71 3.13 -11.09
C ALA A 374 -5.71 2.57 -10.07
N SER A 375 -5.34 3.35 -9.05
CA SER A 375 -4.44 2.93 -7.97
C SER A 375 -5.15 2.20 -6.82
N SER A 376 -6.47 2.09 -6.84
CA SER A 376 -7.29 1.45 -5.81
C SER A 376 -7.39 -0.06 -6.01
N ALA A 377 -7.52 -0.81 -4.91
CA ALA A 377 -7.76 -2.25 -4.94
C ALA A 377 -9.11 -2.61 -5.61
N ASN A 378 -10.11 -1.74 -5.50
CA ASN A 378 -11.41 -1.88 -6.16
C ASN A 378 -11.80 -0.59 -6.88
N PRO A 379 -11.41 -0.43 -8.17
CA PRO A 379 -11.63 0.79 -8.94
C PRO A 379 -13.10 1.19 -9.08
N LYS A 380 -14.01 0.21 -9.24
CA LYS A 380 -15.46 0.48 -9.40
C LYS A 380 -16.04 1.11 -8.13
N ARG A 381 -15.75 0.51 -6.97
CA ARG A 381 -16.20 1.01 -5.67
C ARG A 381 -15.64 2.41 -5.41
N MET A 382 -14.37 2.60 -5.68
CA MET A 382 -13.68 3.89 -5.49
C MET A 382 -14.31 4.99 -6.35
N ALA A 383 -14.52 4.74 -7.64
CA ALA A 383 -15.14 5.69 -8.56
C ALA A 383 -16.58 6.05 -8.13
N PHE A 384 -17.39 5.07 -7.74
CA PHE A 384 -18.75 5.30 -7.25
C PHE A 384 -18.74 6.15 -5.96
N GLN A 385 -17.88 5.82 -5.01
CA GLN A 385 -17.75 6.59 -3.77
C GLN A 385 -17.30 8.02 -4.04
N MET A 386 -16.36 8.22 -4.98
CA MET A 386 -15.93 9.57 -5.38
C MET A 386 -17.05 10.35 -6.01
N ALA A 387 -17.86 9.75 -6.87
CA ALA A 387 -19.02 10.40 -7.48
C ALA A 387 -20.03 10.88 -6.42
N CYS A 388 -20.38 10.02 -5.47
CA CYS A 388 -21.28 10.39 -4.35
C CYS A 388 -20.66 11.49 -3.47
N GLY A 389 -19.35 11.39 -3.17
CA GLY A 389 -18.64 12.43 -2.41
C GLY A 389 -18.59 13.77 -3.12
N THR A 390 -18.38 13.78 -4.44
CA THR A 390 -18.42 14.96 -5.30
C THR A 390 -19.80 15.60 -5.27
N PHE A 391 -20.86 14.81 -5.39
CA PHE A 391 -22.24 15.31 -5.33
C PHE A 391 -22.55 15.97 -3.98
N LEU A 392 -22.14 15.33 -2.88
CA LEU A 392 -22.27 15.91 -1.54
C LEU A 392 -21.46 17.21 -1.39
N GLY A 393 -20.24 17.22 -1.93
CA GLY A 393 -19.37 18.41 -1.94
C GLY A 393 -19.96 19.58 -2.71
N ALA A 394 -20.64 19.29 -3.83
CA ALA A 394 -21.33 20.30 -4.63
C ALA A 394 -22.51 20.92 -3.86
N ILE A 395 -23.32 20.10 -3.19
CA ILE A 395 -24.46 20.58 -2.39
C ILE A 395 -23.95 21.46 -1.23
N LEU A 396 -22.96 20.98 -0.47
CA LEU A 396 -22.42 21.72 0.67
C LEU A 396 -21.75 23.04 0.22
N GLY A 397 -20.96 22.98 -0.86
CA GLY A 397 -20.34 24.17 -1.42
C GLY A 397 -21.37 25.20 -1.91
N PHE A 398 -22.45 24.75 -2.55
CA PHE A 398 -23.56 25.62 -2.93
C PHE A 398 -24.22 26.29 -1.72
N ILE A 399 -24.50 25.52 -0.66
CA ILE A 399 -25.09 26.06 0.56
C ILE A 399 -24.17 27.11 1.19
N GLU A 400 -22.87 26.83 1.30
CA GLU A 400 -21.93 27.78 1.87
C GLU A 400 -21.80 29.06 1.03
N MET A 401 -21.69 28.91 -0.28
CA MET A 401 -21.48 30.04 -1.20
C MET A 401 -22.69 31.00 -1.21
N PHE A 402 -23.92 30.47 -1.24
CA PHE A 402 -25.11 31.31 -1.39
C PHE A 402 -25.79 31.68 -0.07
N PHE A 403 -25.64 30.88 0.99
CA PHE A 403 -26.37 31.12 2.23
C PHE A 403 -25.48 31.46 3.42
N VAL A 404 -24.15 31.22 3.34
CA VAL A 404 -23.25 31.46 4.48
C VAL A 404 -22.28 32.60 4.19
N TYR A 405 -21.59 32.58 3.06
CA TYR A 405 -20.57 33.59 2.74
C TYR A 405 -21.09 35.04 2.69
N PRO A 406 -22.32 35.34 2.26
CA PRO A 406 -22.84 36.71 2.31
C PRO A 406 -22.96 37.29 3.73
N PHE A 407 -22.96 36.44 4.76
CA PHE A 407 -23.12 36.84 6.16
C PHE A 407 -21.84 36.80 6.98
N ILE A 408 -20.69 36.45 6.36
CA ILE A 408 -19.42 36.34 7.09
C ILE A 408 -18.42 37.35 6.57
N ASP A 409 -17.71 37.98 7.51
CA ASP A 409 -16.61 38.89 7.25
C ASP A 409 -15.31 38.41 7.91
N GLY A 410 -14.24 38.42 7.13
CA GLY A 410 -12.90 38.17 7.60
C GLY A 410 -12.47 36.70 7.64
N PHE A 411 -11.16 36.53 7.57
CA PHE A 411 -10.51 35.24 7.47
C PHE A 411 -10.80 34.25 8.63
N PRO A 412 -10.87 34.68 9.91
CA PRO A 412 -11.16 33.76 11.01
C PRO A 412 -12.53 33.10 10.90
N LEU A 413 -13.55 33.86 10.49
CA LEU A 413 -14.90 33.34 10.34
C LEU A 413 -15.02 32.39 9.15
N LEU A 414 -14.33 32.71 8.05
CA LEU A 414 -14.20 31.82 6.89
C LEU A 414 -13.58 30.48 7.29
N CYS A 415 -12.48 30.49 8.05
CA CYS A 415 -11.86 29.25 8.56
C CYS A 415 -12.81 28.41 9.41
N LEU A 416 -13.62 29.07 10.24
CA LEU A 416 -14.59 28.38 11.12
C LEU A 416 -15.72 27.72 10.33
N VAL A 417 -16.17 28.34 9.24
CA VAL A 417 -17.22 27.79 8.38
C VAL A 417 -16.69 26.64 7.51
N LEU A 418 -15.50 26.75 6.95
CA LEU A 418 -14.88 25.69 6.14
C LEU A 418 -14.46 24.47 6.97
N ALA A 419 -14.08 24.68 8.24
CA ALA A 419 -13.51 23.63 9.08
C ALA A 419 -14.39 22.37 9.24
N PRO A 420 -15.70 22.43 9.48
CA PRO A 420 -16.55 21.25 9.65
C PRO A 420 -16.51 20.31 8.45
N VAL A 421 -16.64 20.85 7.24
CA VAL A 421 -16.66 20.05 6.00
C VAL A 421 -15.28 19.46 5.71
N LEU A 422 -14.22 20.25 5.92
CA LEU A 422 -12.83 19.78 5.74
C LEU A 422 -12.45 18.70 6.76
N VAL A 423 -12.88 18.82 8.00
CA VAL A 423 -12.68 17.81 9.06
C VAL A 423 -13.45 16.53 8.72
N LEU A 424 -14.74 16.66 8.35
CA LEU A 424 -15.56 15.52 7.94
C LEU A 424 -14.95 14.77 6.75
N GLY A 425 -14.58 15.49 5.70
CA GLY A 425 -13.94 14.91 4.52
C GLY A 425 -12.61 14.23 4.83
N SER A 426 -11.79 14.82 5.70
CA SER A 426 -10.53 14.25 6.16
C SER A 426 -10.75 13.00 7.01
N PHE A 427 -11.74 12.99 7.88
CA PHE A 427 -12.12 11.82 8.66
C PHE A 427 -12.60 10.67 7.77
N LEU A 428 -13.48 10.93 6.81
CA LEU A 428 -13.93 9.92 5.84
C LEU A 428 -12.76 9.38 5.00
N SER A 429 -11.85 10.24 4.56
CA SER A 429 -10.66 9.86 3.79
C SER A 429 -9.69 8.98 4.58
N SER A 430 -9.66 9.09 5.91
CA SER A 430 -8.80 8.30 6.80
C SER A 430 -9.28 6.84 6.96
N ARG A 431 -10.54 6.54 6.61
CA ARG A 431 -11.14 5.21 6.71
C ARG A 431 -11.03 4.48 5.37
N PRO A 432 -10.33 3.34 5.25
CA PRO A 432 -10.13 2.65 3.97
C PRO A 432 -11.43 2.30 3.24
N GLN A 433 -12.50 2.02 3.99
CA GLN A 433 -13.81 1.67 3.44
C GLN A 433 -14.59 2.86 2.88
N LEU A 434 -14.30 4.09 3.33
CA LEU A 434 -15.02 5.33 3.02
C LEU A 434 -14.12 6.36 2.31
N ALA A 435 -12.88 6.00 2.00
CA ALA A 435 -11.87 6.92 1.47
C ALA A 435 -12.32 7.64 0.19
N GLY A 436 -13.06 6.97 -0.68
CA GLY A 436 -13.58 7.57 -1.91
C GLY A 436 -14.59 8.70 -1.66
N TYR A 437 -15.49 8.52 -0.69
CA TYR A 437 -16.45 9.58 -0.31
C TYR A 437 -15.73 10.83 0.20
N GLY A 438 -14.74 10.62 1.10
CA GLY A 438 -13.96 11.73 1.65
C GLY A 438 -13.13 12.46 0.59
N LEU A 439 -12.50 11.74 -0.33
CA LEU A 439 -11.72 12.34 -1.41
C LEU A 439 -12.61 13.12 -2.38
N GLY A 440 -13.74 12.56 -2.81
CA GLY A 440 -14.69 13.26 -3.67
C GLY A 440 -15.23 14.52 -3.02
N LEU A 441 -15.63 14.44 -1.75
CA LEU A 441 -16.09 15.59 -0.96
C LEU A 441 -15.02 16.69 -0.88
N LEU A 442 -13.81 16.34 -0.46
CA LEU A 442 -12.74 17.33 -0.27
C LEU A 442 -12.32 18.02 -1.57
N ILE A 443 -12.16 17.24 -2.66
CA ILE A 443 -11.72 17.80 -3.94
C ILE A 443 -12.74 18.79 -4.46
N PHE A 444 -14.01 18.38 -4.52
CA PHE A 444 -15.04 19.21 -5.15
C PHE A 444 -15.47 20.39 -4.27
N PHE A 445 -15.59 20.17 -2.98
CA PHE A 445 -15.86 21.23 -2.02
C PHE A 445 -14.75 22.30 -2.06
N SER A 446 -13.47 21.90 -1.98
CA SER A 446 -12.35 22.85 -2.03
C SER A 446 -12.24 23.61 -3.36
N THR A 447 -12.70 23.01 -4.46
CA THR A 447 -12.62 23.66 -5.78
C THR A 447 -13.81 24.59 -6.03
N GLY A 448 -14.97 24.26 -5.47
CA GLY A 448 -16.23 24.96 -5.75
C GLY A 448 -16.65 25.97 -4.68
N SER A 449 -16.14 25.86 -3.44
CA SER A 449 -16.59 26.67 -2.31
C SER A 449 -15.53 27.62 -1.73
N VAL A 450 -14.26 27.46 -2.08
CA VAL A 450 -13.23 28.39 -1.58
C VAL A 450 -13.36 29.72 -2.32
N PRO A 451 -13.63 30.83 -1.62
CA PRO A 451 -13.82 32.12 -2.24
C PRO A 451 -12.52 32.60 -2.90
N ASP A 452 -12.64 33.12 -4.12
CA ASP A 452 -11.56 33.82 -4.80
C ASP A 452 -11.42 35.23 -4.19
N ASN A 453 -10.19 35.67 -3.95
CA ASN A 453 -9.89 37.03 -3.45
C ASN A 453 -10.32 38.16 -4.40
N LEU A 454 -10.65 37.81 -5.64
CA LEU A 454 -11.06 38.77 -6.68
C LEU A 454 -12.59 38.85 -6.81
N THR A 455 -13.34 37.96 -6.17
CA THR A 455 -14.80 37.93 -6.31
C THR A 455 -15.45 38.59 -5.11
N ILE A 456 -16.23 39.64 -5.34
CA ILE A 456 -17.07 40.24 -4.32
C ILE A 456 -18.38 39.46 -4.28
N TYR A 457 -18.55 38.71 -3.17
CA TYR A 457 -19.79 37.97 -2.90
C TYR A 457 -20.81 38.92 -2.27
N ASN A 458 -21.64 39.57 -3.10
CA ASN A 458 -22.77 40.39 -2.66
C ASN A 458 -24.08 39.65 -2.84
#